data_0b49ac0210c72a9c66329982aa388c64
#
_entry.id   0b49ac0210c72a9c66329982aa388c64
#
_cell.length_a   1.000
_cell.length_b   1.000
_cell.length_c   1.000
_cell.angle_alpha   90.00
_cell.angle_beta   90.00
_cell.angle_gamma   90.00
#
_symmetry.space_group_name_H-M   'P 1'
#
loop_
_entity.id
_entity.type
_entity.pdbx_description
1 polymer ?
#
loop_
_entity_poly.entity_id
_entity_poly.type
_entity_poly.pdbx_seq_one_letter_code
_entity_poly.pdbx_strand_id
1 'polypeptide(L)'
;MVIREYNTGDLSEIYRLFYETVHSVNLKDYTRAQADAWAPFDYDREKWNNSLIENYCVVASENNTITGFGDIDESGYLDRLYVHRDFQNRGIATAICDELESHSEGNIIRVHASVTAKPFFEKRNYICLLYTSPSPRDPK
;
A
#
# COMPACT_ATOMS: atom_id res chain seq x y z
N MET A 1 0.80 12.70 13.66
CA MET A 1 1.02 11.98 12.37
C MET A 1 1.33 12.98 11.28
N VAL A 2 2.34 12.68 10.47
CA VAL A 2 2.71 13.53 9.36
C VAL A 2 2.51 12.75 8.07
N ILE A 3 1.89 13.38 7.06
CA ILE A 3 1.77 12.79 5.72
C ILE A 3 2.67 13.60 4.81
N ARG A 4 3.56 12.95 4.11
CA ARG A 4 4.46 13.63 3.17
C ARG A 4 4.74 12.77 1.96
N GLU A 5 5.31 13.39 0.94
CA GLU A 5 5.64 12.66 -0.28
C GLU A 5 6.83 11.72 -0.05
N TYR A 6 6.85 10.62 -0.78
CA TYR A 6 7.92 9.64 -0.75
C TYR A 6 9.22 10.20 -1.29
N ASN A 7 10.34 9.81 -0.70
CA ASN A 7 11.64 10.02 -1.33
C ASN A 7 12.44 8.72 -1.29
N THR A 8 13.48 8.64 -2.11
CA THR A 8 14.25 7.41 -2.29
C THR A 8 14.82 6.87 -0.99
N GLY A 9 15.16 7.73 -0.05
CA GLY A 9 15.70 7.29 1.24
C GLY A 9 14.70 6.50 2.07
N ASP A 10 13.42 6.53 1.73
CA ASP A 10 12.39 5.81 2.48
C ASP A 10 12.27 4.35 2.07
N LEU A 11 12.88 3.95 0.96
CA LEU A 11 12.58 2.65 0.34
C LEU A 11 12.79 1.46 1.29
N SER A 12 13.91 1.43 1.99
CA SER A 12 14.21 0.29 2.86
C SER A 12 13.16 0.13 3.96
N GLU A 13 12.77 1.24 4.57
CA GLU A 13 11.77 1.20 5.64
C GLU A 13 10.39 0.85 5.09
N ILE A 14 10.04 1.38 3.92
CA ILE A 14 8.76 1.07 3.27
C ILE A 14 8.68 -0.41 2.91
N TYR A 15 9.72 -0.97 2.31
CA TYR A 15 9.65 -2.38 1.92
C TYR A 15 9.58 -3.28 3.14
N ARG A 16 10.31 -2.93 4.19
CA ARG A 16 10.25 -3.68 5.44
C ARG A 16 8.85 -3.66 6.02
N LEU A 17 8.19 -2.50 6.01
CA LEU A 17 6.82 -2.37 6.46
C LEU A 17 5.89 -3.25 5.63
N PHE A 18 6.02 -3.19 4.31
CA PHE A 18 5.23 -4.00 3.40
C PHE A 18 5.43 -5.49 3.67
N TYR A 19 6.69 -5.91 3.76
CA TYR A 19 7.01 -7.31 4.03
C TYR A 19 6.40 -7.78 5.34
N GLU A 20 6.59 -7.02 6.40
CA GLU A 20 6.10 -7.40 7.72
C GLU A 20 4.58 -7.41 7.78
N THR A 21 3.94 -6.49 7.09
CA THR A 21 2.48 -6.44 7.07
C THR A 21 1.90 -7.63 6.32
N VAL A 22 2.44 -7.95 5.15
CA VAL A 22 1.97 -9.10 4.39
C VAL A 22 2.19 -10.39 5.17
N HIS A 23 3.33 -10.52 5.84
CA HIS A 23 3.68 -11.72 6.58
C HIS A 23 3.11 -11.77 8.00
N SER A 24 2.24 -10.84 8.36
CA SER A 24 1.57 -10.87 9.66
C SER A 24 0.08 -10.60 9.51
N VAL A 25 -0.32 -9.38 9.19
CA VAL A 25 -1.73 -8.99 9.10
C VAL A 25 -2.45 -9.78 8.03
N ASN A 26 -1.85 -9.96 6.87
CA ASN A 26 -2.50 -10.65 5.76
C ASN A 26 -2.49 -12.16 5.89
N LEU A 27 -1.68 -12.74 6.77
CA LEU A 27 -1.64 -14.19 6.94
C LEU A 27 -2.94 -14.76 7.47
N LYS A 28 -3.80 -13.97 8.06
CA LYS A 28 -5.10 -14.49 8.50
C LYS A 28 -5.98 -14.86 7.31
N ASP A 29 -5.73 -14.29 6.14
CA ASP A 29 -6.53 -14.53 4.93
C ASP A 29 -5.76 -15.25 3.83
N TYR A 30 -4.45 -15.37 3.94
CA TYR A 30 -3.59 -15.96 2.90
C TYR A 30 -2.60 -16.94 3.51
N THR A 31 -2.14 -17.92 2.72
CA THR A 31 -1.15 -18.88 3.19
C THR A 31 0.23 -18.24 3.21
N ARG A 32 1.16 -18.91 3.91
CA ARG A 32 2.54 -18.43 3.92
C ARG A 32 3.15 -18.44 2.51
N ALA A 33 2.86 -19.47 1.71
CA ALA A 33 3.40 -19.53 0.35
C ALA A 33 2.88 -18.35 -0.49
N GLN A 34 1.61 -17.97 -0.30
CA GLN A 34 1.06 -16.81 -0.99
C GLN A 34 1.72 -15.52 -0.50
N ALA A 35 1.96 -15.42 0.80
CA ALA A 35 2.63 -14.23 1.34
C ALA A 35 4.07 -14.12 0.85
N ASP A 36 4.79 -15.24 0.77
CA ASP A 36 6.17 -15.24 0.27
C ASP A 36 6.23 -14.83 -1.21
N ALA A 37 5.26 -15.25 -2.00
CA ALA A 37 5.19 -14.84 -3.40
C ALA A 37 4.82 -13.38 -3.56
N TRP A 38 3.95 -12.87 -2.68
CA TRP A 38 3.48 -11.49 -2.72
C TRP A 38 4.58 -10.53 -2.26
N ALA A 39 5.26 -10.87 -1.16
CA ALA A 39 6.29 -10.01 -0.58
C ALA A 39 7.53 -10.85 -0.28
N PRO A 40 8.35 -11.11 -1.31
CA PRO A 40 9.56 -11.91 -1.10
C PRO A 40 10.58 -11.13 -0.27
N PHE A 41 11.40 -11.85 0.48
CA PHE A 41 12.45 -11.22 1.26
C PHE A 41 13.45 -10.49 0.35
N ASP A 42 13.81 -11.15 -0.77
CA ASP A 42 14.68 -10.53 -1.76
C ASP A 42 13.82 -9.85 -2.81
N TYR A 43 14.01 -8.57 -3.03
CA TYR A 43 13.21 -7.81 -3.99
C TYR A 43 14.11 -6.90 -4.82
N ASP A 44 13.62 -6.50 -5.99
CA ASP A 44 14.34 -5.63 -6.90
C ASP A 44 14.17 -4.18 -6.43
N ARG A 45 15.19 -3.66 -5.74
CA ARG A 45 15.12 -2.33 -5.15
C ARG A 45 14.92 -1.24 -6.20
N GLU A 46 15.62 -1.35 -7.33
CA GLU A 46 15.53 -0.34 -8.37
C GLU A 46 14.13 -0.31 -8.96
N LYS A 47 13.56 -1.46 -9.24
CA LYS A 47 12.21 -1.56 -9.79
C LYS A 47 11.18 -0.98 -8.82
N TRP A 48 11.30 -1.29 -7.54
CA TRP A 48 10.39 -0.75 -6.54
C TRP A 48 10.50 0.77 -6.44
N ASN A 49 11.73 1.27 -6.38
CA ASN A 49 11.96 2.72 -6.27
C ASN A 49 11.39 3.45 -7.48
N ASN A 50 11.66 2.95 -8.68
CA ASN A 50 11.16 3.58 -9.90
C ASN A 50 9.64 3.59 -9.93
N SER A 51 9.00 2.51 -9.52
CA SER A 51 7.55 2.41 -9.46
C SER A 51 6.96 3.43 -8.49
N LEU A 52 7.57 3.60 -7.32
CA LEU A 52 7.09 4.57 -6.33
C LEU A 52 7.26 6.01 -6.80
N ILE A 53 8.36 6.29 -7.52
CA ILE A 53 8.62 7.63 -8.03
C ILE A 53 7.68 7.97 -9.19
N GLU A 54 7.37 7.00 -10.04
CA GLU A 54 6.48 7.23 -11.19
C GLU A 54 5.05 7.52 -10.75
N ASN A 55 4.64 6.99 -9.63
CA ASN A 55 3.31 7.24 -9.08
C ASN A 55 3.37 8.42 -8.11
N TYR A 56 2.21 8.88 -7.67
CA TYR A 56 2.16 9.81 -6.55
C TYR A 56 2.13 8.96 -5.28
N CYS A 57 3.23 8.95 -4.57
CA CYS A 57 3.39 8.13 -3.37
C CYS A 57 3.54 9.03 -2.14
N VAL A 58 2.78 8.73 -1.10
CA VAL A 58 2.89 9.44 0.17
C VAL A 58 3.18 8.46 1.29
N VAL A 59 3.86 8.95 2.31
CA VAL A 59 4.15 8.16 3.50
C VAL A 59 3.57 8.86 4.72
N ALA A 60 3.11 8.06 5.68
CA ALA A 60 2.68 8.55 6.97
C ALA A 60 3.76 8.22 7.97
N SER A 61 4.08 9.14 8.85
CA SER A 61 5.10 8.90 9.88
C SER A 61 4.69 9.47 11.22
N GLU A 62 5.26 8.92 12.27
CA GLU A 62 5.03 9.34 13.62
C GLU A 62 6.36 9.19 14.36
N ASN A 63 6.88 10.24 14.94
CA ASN A 63 8.16 10.20 15.67
C ASN A 63 9.28 9.59 14.82
N ASN A 64 9.37 10.01 13.57
CA ASN A 64 10.37 9.54 12.62
C ASN A 64 10.27 8.07 12.23
N THR A 65 9.14 7.43 12.53
CA THR A 65 8.89 6.06 12.09
C THR A 65 7.83 6.08 11.03
N ILE A 66 8.06 5.43 9.90
CA ILE A 66 7.06 5.32 8.85
C ILE A 66 6.00 4.33 9.32
N THR A 67 4.75 4.77 9.40
CA THR A 67 3.64 3.96 9.88
C THR A 67 2.73 3.48 8.77
N GLY A 68 2.87 4.02 7.56
CA GLY A 68 2.09 3.58 6.42
C GLY A 68 2.54 4.27 5.15
N PHE A 69 2.12 3.75 4.01
CA PHE A 69 2.38 4.39 2.72
C PHE A 69 1.33 3.94 1.71
N GLY A 70 1.18 4.73 0.66
CA GLY A 70 0.30 4.37 -0.45
C GLY A 70 0.65 5.16 -1.68
N ASP A 71 0.32 4.64 -2.85
CA ASP A 71 0.57 5.33 -4.09
C ASP A 71 -0.53 5.10 -5.12
N ILE A 72 -0.68 6.08 -6.01
CA ILE A 72 -1.73 6.08 -7.00
C ILE A 72 -1.11 6.53 -8.33
N ASP A 73 -1.53 5.94 -9.44
CA ASP A 73 -1.01 6.34 -10.74
C ASP A 73 -1.87 7.44 -11.37
N GLU A 74 -1.46 7.91 -12.55
CA GLU A 74 -2.17 9.00 -13.22
C GLU A 74 -3.62 8.66 -13.55
N SER A 75 -3.94 7.38 -13.74
CA SER A 75 -5.28 6.98 -14.15
C SER A 75 -6.24 6.86 -12.98
N GLY A 76 -5.76 7.05 -11.76
CA GLY A 76 -6.58 6.86 -10.57
C GLY A 76 -6.55 5.43 -10.03
N TYR A 77 -5.56 4.64 -10.42
CA TYR A 77 -5.41 3.29 -9.90
C TYR A 77 -4.54 3.30 -8.65
N LEU A 78 -5.10 2.84 -7.53
CA LEU A 78 -4.38 2.72 -6.28
C LEU A 78 -3.52 1.46 -6.34
N ASP A 79 -2.21 1.64 -6.35
CA ASP A 79 -1.29 0.54 -6.55
C ASP A 79 -0.94 -0.13 -5.23
N ARG A 80 -0.69 0.65 -4.19
CA ARG A 80 -0.32 0.11 -2.88
C ARG A 80 -0.97 0.94 -1.79
N LEU A 81 -1.33 0.27 -0.69
CA LEU A 81 -1.74 0.93 0.55
C LEU A 81 -1.46 -0.05 1.68
N TYR A 82 -0.48 0.28 2.52
CA TYR A 82 -0.10 -0.59 3.62
C TYR A 82 0.13 0.23 4.87
N VAL A 83 -0.32 -0.31 6.01
CA VAL A 83 -0.13 0.30 7.32
C VAL A 83 0.68 -0.67 8.17
N HIS A 84 1.68 -0.16 8.85
CA HIS A 84 2.56 -0.94 9.72
C HIS A 84 1.74 -1.80 10.67
N ARG A 85 2.15 -3.04 10.85
CA ARG A 85 1.38 -4.02 11.63
C ARG A 85 1.11 -3.56 13.08
N ASP A 86 1.99 -2.73 13.64
CA ASP A 86 1.83 -2.26 15.01
C ASP A 86 0.99 -0.97 15.11
N PHE A 87 0.54 -0.44 13.98
CA PHE A 87 -0.20 0.81 13.94
C PHE A 87 -1.56 0.67 13.28
N GLN A 88 -2.09 -0.54 13.23
CA GLN A 88 -3.38 -0.80 12.62
C GLN A 88 -4.53 -0.12 13.39
N ASN A 89 -5.61 0.18 12.68
CA ASN A 89 -6.83 0.75 13.27
C ASN A 89 -6.65 2.10 13.97
N ARG A 90 -5.76 2.92 13.46
CA ARG A 90 -5.51 4.26 14.01
C ARG A 90 -5.83 5.36 13.01
N GLY A 91 -6.53 5.05 11.92
CA GLY A 91 -6.89 6.04 10.93
C GLY A 91 -5.80 6.39 9.95
N ILE A 92 -4.69 5.64 9.94
CA ILE A 92 -3.56 5.95 9.04
C ILE A 92 -3.93 5.69 7.59
N ALA A 93 -4.58 4.56 7.30
CA ALA A 93 -5.02 4.27 5.93
C ALA A 93 -6.01 5.31 5.44
N THR A 94 -6.91 5.76 6.31
CA THR A 94 -7.86 6.82 5.99
C THR A 94 -7.14 8.12 5.61
N ALA A 95 -6.15 8.50 6.41
CA ALA A 95 -5.40 9.73 6.16
C ALA A 95 -4.63 9.65 4.84
N ILE A 96 -4.03 8.51 4.54
CA ILE A 96 -3.31 8.31 3.28
C ILE A 96 -4.28 8.39 2.10
N CYS A 97 -5.41 7.71 2.19
CA CYS A 97 -6.41 7.75 1.12
C CYS A 97 -6.97 9.15 0.91
N ASP A 98 -7.20 9.90 1.99
CA ASP A 98 -7.67 11.28 1.86
C ASP A 98 -6.67 12.11 1.06
N GLU A 99 -5.39 11.94 1.31
CA GLU A 99 -4.37 12.67 0.58
C GLU A 99 -4.31 12.25 -0.90
N LEU A 100 -4.37 10.95 -1.17
CA LEU A 100 -4.34 10.46 -2.54
C LEU A 100 -5.58 10.90 -3.32
N GLU A 101 -6.75 10.88 -2.67
CA GLU A 101 -7.99 11.33 -3.30
C GLU A 101 -7.93 12.82 -3.62
N SER A 102 -7.35 13.59 -2.74
CA SER A 102 -7.18 15.03 -2.97
C SER A 102 -6.30 15.28 -4.19
N HIS A 103 -5.24 14.50 -4.34
CA HIS A 103 -4.33 14.63 -5.47
C HIS A 103 -5.01 14.21 -6.77
N SER A 104 -5.90 13.23 -6.73
CA SER A 104 -6.58 12.76 -7.93
C SER A 104 -7.75 13.66 -8.34
N GLU A 105 -7.97 14.74 -7.62
CA GLU A 105 -8.96 15.76 -7.96
C GLU A 105 -10.38 15.22 -8.07
N GLY A 106 -10.73 14.31 -7.19
CA GLY A 106 -12.09 13.79 -7.16
C GLY A 106 -12.38 12.68 -8.17
N ASN A 107 -11.39 12.22 -8.91
CA ASN A 107 -11.59 11.11 -9.82
C ASN A 107 -11.90 9.84 -9.05
N ILE A 108 -12.64 8.93 -9.70
CA ILE A 108 -12.95 7.64 -9.08
C ILE A 108 -11.67 6.82 -9.00
N ILE A 109 -11.42 6.24 -7.84
CA ILE A 109 -10.22 5.44 -7.62
C ILE A 109 -10.55 3.96 -7.80
N ARG A 110 -9.72 3.26 -8.56
CA ARG A 110 -9.84 1.83 -8.80
C ARG A 110 -8.73 1.12 -8.07
N VAL A 111 -9.00 -0.08 -7.59
CA VAL A 111 -8.01 -0.85 -6.83
C VAL A 111 -8.22 -2.35 -7.02
N HIS A 112 -7.14 -3.11 -7.07
CA HIS A 112 -7.20 -4.57 -6.92
C HIS A 112 -7.01 -4.83 -5.43
N ALA A 113 -8.11 -4.93 -4.69
CA ALA A 113 -8.04 -5.05 -3.24
C ALA A 113 -7.78 -6.47 -2.82
N SER A 114 -6.91 -6.64 -1.83
CA SER A 114 -6.72 -7.95 -1.21
C SER A 114 -7.98 -8.29 -0.42
N VAL A 115 -8.15 -9.56 -0.10
CA VAL A 115 -9.29 -10.00 0.73
C VAL A 115 -9.31 -9.23 2.04
N THR A 116 -8.14 -9.02 2.63
CA THR A 116 -8.02 -8.32 3.90
C THR A 116 -8.47 -6.87 3.80
N ALA A 117 -8.16 -6.20 2.72
CA ALA A 117 -8.40 -4.75 2.58
C ALA A 117 -9.72 -4.41 1.90
N LYS A 118 -10.35 -5.37 1.24
CA LYS A 118 -11.55 -5.09 0.45
C LYS A 118 -12.64 -4.33 1.19
N PRO A 119 -13.01 -4.70 2.43
CA PRO A 119 -14.07 -3.98 3.13
C PRO A 119 -13.76 -2.49 3.33
N PHE A 120 -12.49 -2.16 3.56
CA PHE A 120 -12.08 -0.79 3.74
C PHE A 120 -12.33 0.02 2.46
N PHE A 121 -11.94 -0.54 1.31
CA PHE A 121 -12.10 0.17 0.05
C PHE A 121 -13.56 0.27 -0.37
N GLU A 122 -14.35 -0.75 -0.09
CA GLU A 122 -15.77 -0.70 -0.42
C GLU A 122 -16.48 0.41 0.34
N LYS A 123 -16.11 0.63 1.59
CA LYS A 123 -16.70 1.71 2.37
C LYS A 123 -16.33 3.09 1.83
N ARG A 124 -15.23 3.20 1.10
CA ARG A 124 -14.83 4.48 0.50
C ARG A 124 -15.35 4.63 -0.92
N ASN A 125 -16.18 3.71 -1.39
CA ASN A 125 -16.76 3.73 -2.74
C ASN A 125 -15.69 3.64 -3.85
N TYR A 126 -14.59 2.96 -3.56
CA TYR A 126 -13.62 2.68 -4.60
C TYR A 126 -14.14 1.56 -5.48
N ILE A 127 -13.75 1.54 -6.74
CA ILE A 127 -14.07 0.43 -7.62
C ILE A 127 -13.05 -0.67 -7.34
N CYS A 128 -13.52 -1.77 -6.75
CA CYS A 128 -12.65 -2.91 -6.44
C CYS A 128 -12.66 -3.86 -7.64
N LEU A 129 -11.52 -3.96 -8.31
CA LEU A 129 -11.38 -4.84 -9.45
C LEU A 129 -11.22 -6.28 -8.98
N LEU A 130 -11.61 -7.23 -9.81
CA LEU A 130 -11.53 -8.62 -9.43
C LEU A 130 -10.07 -9.05 -9.29
N TYR A 131 -9.77 -9.71 -8.19
CA TYR A 131 -8.43 -10.17 -7.90
C TYR A 131 -8.55 -11.66 -7.60
N THR A 132 -8.30 -12.50 -8.57
CA THR A 132 -8.52 -13.93 -8.40
C THR A 132 -7.43 -14.64 -7.62
N SER A 133 -6.33 -13.99 -7.35
CA SER A 133 -5.22 -14.59 -6.65
C SER A 133 -4.36 -13.50 -6.06
N PRO A 134 -3.76 -13.72 -4.91
CA PRO A 134 -2.88 -12.72 -4.33
C PRO A 134 -1.55 -12.78 -5.04
N SER A 135 -1.56 -13.00 -6.30
CA SER A 135 -0.35 -13.08 -7.04
C SER A 135 0.34 -11.77 -6.98
N PRO A 136 1.59 -11.82 -6.84
CA PRO A 136 2.31 -10.63 -6.71
C PRO A 136 2.56 -10.09 -8.06
N ARG A 137 1.89 -10.12 -8.97
CA ARG A 137 2.13 -9.52 -10.08
C ARG A 137 2.76 -8.33 -9.83
N ASP A 138 3.81 -8.16 -10.10
CA ASP A 138 4.47 -7.01 -10.01
C ASP A 138 4.29 -6.59 -8.79
N PRO A 139 4.75 -5.89 -8.13
CA PRO A 139 4.57 -5.70 -6.74
C PRO A 139 3.20 -5.22 -6.43
N LYS A 140 2.29 -5.51 -7.17
CA LYS A 140 0.99 -5.19 -6.67
C LYS A 140 0.26 -6.38 -6.26
#